data_feb00a738c4d649cbd9b732b5a90127f
#
_entry.id   feb00a738c4d649cbd9b732b5a90127f
#
_cell.length_a   1.000
_cell.length_b   1.000
_cell.length_c   1.000
_cell.angle_alpha   90.00
_cell.angle_beta   90.00
_cell.angle_gamma   90.00
#
_symmetry.space_group_name_H-M   'P 1'
#
loop_
_entity.id
_entity.type
_entity.pdbx_description
1 polymer ?
#
loop_
_entity_poly.entity_id
_entity_poly.type
_entity_poly.pdbx_seq_one_letter_code
_entity_poly.pdbx_strand_id
1 'polypeptide(L)' 'QTLELTGTEFTLLYLLAQHLGQVVSREHLSQEVLGKRLTPFDRAIDMHISNLRRKLPDRKDGHPWFKTLRGRGYLMVSAS' A
#
# COMPACT_ATOMS: atom_id res chain seq x y z
N GLN A 1 -20.66 4.37 -5.49
CA GLN A 1 -20.27 3.34 -4.54
C GLN A 1 -19.17 3.85 -3.63
N THR A 2 -19.39 3.78 -2.34
CA THR A 2 -18.46 4.32 -1.35
C THR A 2 -17.44 3.27 -0.94
N LEU A 3 -16.17 3.67 -0.97
CA LEU A 3 -15.10 2.80 -0.48
C LEU A 3 -15.00 2.98 1.04
N GLU A 4 -15.06 1.87 1.76
CA GLU A 4 -14.96 1.90 3.21
C GLU A 4 -13.52 1.61 3.64
N LEU A 5 -12.71 2.66 3.60
CA LEU A 5 -11.31 2.55 4.03
C LEU A 5 -11.18 3.02 5.47
N THR A 6 -10.40 2.28 6.25
CA THR A 6 -10.01 2.74 7.58
C THR A 6 -9.03 3.90 7.42
N GLY A 7 -8.82 4.66 8.50
CA GLY A 7 -7.85 5.74 8.47
C GLY A 7 -6.46 5.25 8.09
N THR A 8 -6.07 4.08 8.60
CA THR A 8 -4.78 3.48 8.27
C THR A 8 -4.69 3.14 6.80
N GLU A 9 -5.73 2.55 6.24
CA GLU A 9 -5.75 2.18 4.83
C GLU A 9 -5.71 3.42 3.93
N PHE A 10 -6.43 4.45 4.31
CA PHE A 10 -6.43 5.70 3.56
C PHE A 10 -5.04 6.33 3.55
N THR A 11 -4.40 6.40 4.73
CA THR A 11 -3.05 6.96 4.84
C THR A 11 -2.06 6.17 4.00
N LEU A 12 -2.16 4.85 4.03
CA LEU A 12 -1.29 3.98 3.27
C LEU A 12 -1.47 4.21 1.77
N LEU A 13 -2.70 4.29 1.32
CA LEU A 13 -3.02 4.55 -0.08
C LEU A 13 -2.49 5.90 -0.52
N TYR A 14 -2.70 6.91 0.30
CA TYR A 14 -2.24 8.27 0.01
C TYR A 14 -0.72 8.34 -0.11
N LEU A 15 -0.02 7.69 0.83
CA LEU A 15 1.43 7.69 0.82
C LEU A 15 1.99 7.01 -0.42
N LEU A 16 1.41 5.87 -0.79
CA LEU A 16 1.84 5.17 -2.00
C LEU A 16 1.54 5.99 -3.26
N ALA A 17 0.40 6.70 -3.25
CA ALA A 17 0.04 7.55 -4.38
C ALA A 17 1.00 8.73 -4.55
N GLN A 18 1.51 9.26 -3.44
CA GLN A 18 2.50 10.34 -3.49
C GLN A 18 3.82 9.88 -4.13
N HIS A 19 4.09 8.58 -4.04
CA HIS A 19 5.30 7.98 -4.59
C HIS A 19 4.96 7.07 -5.76
N LEU A 20 3.98 7.47 -6.56
CA LEU A 20 3.49 6.68 -7.67
C LEU A 20 4.63 6.21 -8.58
N GLY A 21 4.69 4.91 -8.84
CA GLY A 21 5.73 4.33 -9.66
C GLY A 21 7.07 4.14 -8.96
N GLN A 22 7.15 4.48 -7.67
CA GLN A 22 8.39 4.35 -6.90
C GLN A 22 8.20 3.38 -5.76
N VAL A 23 9.25 2.63 -5.44
CA VAL A 23 9.20 1.69 -4.33
C VAL A 23 9.26 2.43 -3.01
N VAL A 24 8.32 2.09 -2.13
CA VAL A 24 8.31 2.60 -0.76
C VAL A 24 8.58 1.42 0.16
N SER A 25 9.61 1.53 1.00
CA SER A 25 9.99 0.43 1.88
C SER A 25 8.92 0.14 2.92
N ARG A 26 8.84 -1.12 3.34
CA ARG A 26 7.91 -1.51 4.41
C ARG A 26 8.21 -0.76 5.70
N GLU A 27 9.48 -0.51 5.95
CA GLU A 27 9.92 0.23 7.13
C GLU A 27 9.37 1.66 7.10
N HIS A 28 9.50 2.32 5.96
CA HIS A 28 8.98 3.68 5.80
C HIS A 28 7.46 3.70 5.96
N LEU A 29 6.79 2.73 5.34
CA LEU A 29 5.34 2.62 5.45
C LEU A 29 4.90 2.40 6.90
N SER A 30 5.62 1.54 7.62
CA SER A 30 5.29 1.27 9.00
C SER A 30 5.41 2.50 9.88
N GLN A 31 6.49 3.27 9.68
CA GLN A 31 6.70 4.50 10.44
C GLN A 31 5.67 5.56 10.13
N GLU A 32 5.37 5.76 8.85
CA GLU A 32 4.47 6.84 8.44
C GLU A 32 3.00 6.49 8.64
N VAL A 33 2.65 5.24 8.45
CA VAL A 33 1.25 4.82 8.52
C VAL A 33 0.87 4.34 9.92
N LEU A 34 1.73 3.54 10.54
CA LEU A 34 1.43 2.93 11.83
C LEU A 34 2.14 3.63 12.99
N GLY A 35 3.10 4.48 12.70
CA GLY A 35 3.83 5.22 13.72
C GLY A 35 4.73 4.35 14.58
N LYS A 36 5.16 3.23 14.05
CA LYS A 36 6.01 2.31 14.80
C LYS A 36 7.10 1.74 13.92
N ARG A 37 8.14 1.23 14.58
CA ARG A 37 9.26 0.63 13.90
C ARG A 37 8.87 -0.76 13.39
N LEU A 38 9.31 -1.08 12.17
CA LEU A 38 9.07 -2.39 11.61
C LEU A 38 9.89 -3.44 12.33
N THR A 39 9.25 -4.54 12.73
CA THR A 39 9.95 -5.68 13.31
C THR A 39 10.00 -6.82 12.29
N PRO A 40 10.92 -7.78 12.46
CA PRO A 40 11.07 -8.87 11.49
C PRO A 40 9.80 -9.69 11.25
N PHE A 41 8.93 -9.76 12.24
CA PHE A 41 7.70 -10.58 12.13
C PHE A 41 6.45 -9.73 11.99
N ASP A 42 6.61 -8.43 11.77
CA ASP A 42 5.47 -7.54 11.64
C ASP A 42 4.89 -7.64 10.24
N ARG A 43 3.63 -8.05 10.18
CA ARG A 43 2.92 -8.18 8.90
C ARG A 43 1.76 -7.22 8.76
N ALA A 44 1.70 -6.21 9.62
CA ALA A 44 0.58 -5.27 9.61
C ALA A 44 0.46 -4.55 8.27
N ILE A 45 1.57 -4.10 7.71
CA ILE A 45 1.55 -3.42 6.41
C ILE A 45 1.05 -4.37 5.32
N ASP A 46 1.51 -5.61 5.34
CA ASP A 46 1.10 -6.59 4.34
C ASP A 46 -0.41 -6.85 4.42
N MET A 47 -0.95 -6.91 5.62
CA MET A 47 -2.38 -7.10 5.83
C MET A 47 -3.18 -5.90 5.30
N HIS A 48 -2.70 -4.70 5.57
CA HIS A 48 -3.39 -3.49 5.09
C HIS A 48 -3.36 -3.41 3.56
N ILE A 49 -2.24 -3.76 2.95
CA ILE A 49 -2.16 -3.80 1.48
C ILE A 49 -3.14 -4.83 0.92
N SER A 50 -3.19 -6.01 1.54
CA SER A 50 -4.11 -7.07 1.11
C SER A 50 -5.56 -6.60 1.20
N ASN A 51 -5.90 -5.93 2.30
CA ASN A 51 -7.25 -5.41 2.48
C ASN A 51 -7.59 -4.34 1.45
N LEU A 52 -6.62 -3.46 1.14
CA LEU A 52 -6.81 -2.45 0.11
C LEU A 52 -7.08 -3.08 -1.24
N ARG A 53 -6.33 -4.12 -1.59
CA ARG A 53 -6.51 -4.80 -2.86
C ARG A 53 -7.94 -5.36 -3.02
N ARG A 54 -8.50 -5.84 -1.92
CA ARG A 54 -9.86 -6.38 -1.96
C ARG A 54 -10.92 -5.29 -2.01
N LYS A 55 -10.64 -4.14 -1.43
CA LYS A 55 -11.60 -3.04 -1.37
C LYS A 55 -11.63 -2.17 -2.61
N LEU A 56 -10.50 -2.05 -3.27
CA LEU A 56 -10.42 -1.22 -4.46
C LEU A 56 -11.00 -1.94 -5.67
N PRO A 57 -11.70 -1.21 -6.56
CA PRO A 57 -12.23 -1.82 -7.77
C PRO A 57 -11.10 -2.13 -8.75
N ASP A 58 -11.39 -3.00 -9.72
CA ASP A 58 -10.42 -3.30 -10.76
C ASP A 58 -10.13 -2.04 -11.57
N ARG A 59 -8.88 -1.89 -11.95
CA ARG A 59 -8.48 -0.75 -12.78
C ARG A 59 -8.91 -0.99 -14.22
N LYS A 60 -9.27 0.10 -14.90
CA LYS A 60 -9.73 0.03 -16.27
C LYS A 60 -8.64 -0.41 -17.24
N ASP A 61 -7.38 -0.13 -16.89
CA ASP A 61 -6.24 -0.50 -17.73
C ASP A 61 -5.80 -1.94 -17.54
N GLY A 62 -6.42 -2.67 -16.64
CA GLY A 62 -6.10 -4.06 -16.39
C GLY A 62 -4.86 -4.30 -15.52
N HIS A 63 -4.25 -3.23 -15.05
CA HIS A 63 -3.07 -3.36 -14.19
C HIS A 63 -3.48 -3.48 -12.74
N PRO A 64 -2.65 -4.13 -11.89
CA PRO A 64 -2.92 -4.15 -10.45
C PRO A 64 -2.68 -2.77 -9.85
N TRP A 65 -3.29 -2.51 -8.69
CA TRP A 65 -3.06 -1.26 -7.98
C TRP A 65 -1.66 -1.20 -7.38
N PHE A 66 -1.20 -2.31 -6.82
CA PHE A 66 0.06 -2.36 -6.09
C PHE A 66 0.90 -3.52 -6.58
N LYS A 67 2.21 -3.34 -6.51
CA LYS A 67 3.17 -4.39 -6.80
C LYS A 67 3.99 -4.64 -5.55
N THR A 68 4.14 -5.92 -5.19
CA THR A 68 4.96 -6.32 -4.07
C THR A 68 6.37 -6.60 -4.56
N LEU A 69 7.35 -5.94 -3.93
CA LEU A 69 8.75 -6.15 -4.25
C LEU A 69 9.41 -6.81 -3.04
N ARG A 70 9.64 -8.10 -3.15
CA ARG A 70 10.15 -8.90 -2.05
C ARG A 70 11.47 -8.31 -1.52
N GLY A 71 11.51 -8.07 -0.21
CA GLY A 71 12.69 -7.51 0.43
C GLY A 71 12.89 -6.03 0.21
N ARG A 72 12.01 -5.37 -0.55
CA ARG A 72 12.14 -3.93 -0.84
C ARG A 72 10.95 -3.13 -0.36
N GLY A 73 9.74 -3.59 -0.62
CA GLY A 73 8.55 -2.88 -0.21
C GLY A 73 7.44 -3.00 -1.23
N TYR A 74 6.70 -1.92 -1.34
CA TYR A 74 5.54 -1.86 -2.24
C TYR A 74 5.63 -0.63 -3.12
N LEU A 75 4.97 -0.71 -4.27
CA LEU A 75 4.81 0.46 -5.11
C LEU A 75 3.41 0.48 -5.68
N MET A 76 2.88 1.68 -5.88
CA MET A 76 1.61 1.85 -6.59
C MET A 76 1.92 1.90 -8.08
N VAL A 77 1.26 1.05 -8.85
CA VAL A 77 1.51 0.94 -10.28
C VAL A 77 0.94 2.18 -10.98
N SER A 78 1.78 2.86 -11.72
CA SER A 78 1.33 4.02 -12.47
C SER A 78 0.59 3.58 -13.73
N ALA A 79 -0.38 4.39 -14.12
CA ALA A 79 -1.05 4.19 -15.40
C ALA A 79 -0.15 4.74 -16.49
N SER A 80 0.16 3.94 -17.45
CA SER A 80 0.99 4.40 -18.57
C SER A 80 0.16 4.61 -19.81
#